data_ad07323feb892488161b140f45546b26
#
_entry.id   ad07323feb892488161b140f45546b26
#
_cell.length_a   1.000
_cell.length_b   1.000
_cell.length_c   1.000
_cell.angle_alpha   90.00
_cell.angle_beta   90.00
_cell.angle_gamma   90.00
#
_symmetry.space_group_name_H-M   'P 1'
#
loop_
_entity.id
_entity.type
_entity.pdbx_description
1 polymer ?
#
loop_
_entity_poly.entity_id
_entity_poly.type
_entity_poly.pdbx_seq_one_letter_code
_entity_poly.pdbx_strand_id
1 'polypeptide(L)'
;MKEALRQISNLVERFERNIESYRCLAYNETQLRREFIDPFFEALGWDVTNKAGYAEQYKDVIHEDAIKIAGATKAPDYCFRIGGVRKFFLETKKPSIDIKSQTSPAYQLRRYAWSAKLPLSIRNSLVPILLAAIETSA
;
A
#
# COMPACT_ATOMS: atom_id res chain seq x y z
N MET A 1 2.37 17.29 -11.27
CA MET A 1 2.45 17.54 -9.81
C MET A 1 1.15 18.09 -9.23
N LYS A 2 0.60 19.17 -9.76
CA LYS A 2 -0.68 19.75 -9.27
C LYS A 2 -1.85 18.75 -9.31
N GLU A 3 -1.94 17.95 -10.37
CA GLU A 3 -3.00 16.93 -10.53
C GLU A 3 -2.86 15.82 -9.48
N ALA A 4 -1.65 15.33 -9.25
CA ALA A 4 -1.37 14.31 -8.23
C ALA A 4 -1.77 14.81 -6.83
N LEU A 5 -1.41 16.03 -6.48
CA LEU A 5 -1.79 16.65 -5.21
C LEU A 5 -3.30 16.79 -5.05
N ARG A 6 -3.99 17.17 -6.13
CA ARG A 6 -5.45 17.28 -6.14
C ARG A 6 -6.11 15.92 -5.90
N GLN A 7 -5.64 14.88 -6.58
CA GLN A 7 -6.15 13.51 -6.42
C GLN A 7 -5.92 12.99 -5.00
N ILE A 8 -4.75 13.23 -4.43
CA ILE A 8 -4.44 12.85 -3.05
C ILE A 8 -5.32 13.62 -2.06
N SER A 9 -5.51 14.93 -2.25
CA SER A 9 -6.41 15.73 -1.42
C SER A 9 -7.85 15.20 -1.45
N ASN A 10 -8.33 14.80 -2.62
CA ASN A 10 -9.67 14.20 -2.76
C ASN A 10 -9.79 12.88 -1.99
N LEU A 11 -8.76 12.05 -1.99
CA LEU A 11 -8.73 10.81 -1.20
C LEU A 11 -8.78 11.12 0.30
N VAL A 12 -8.01 12.10 0.76
CA VAL A 12 -7.98 12.55 2.15
C VAL A 12 -9.37 13.04 2.58
N GLU A 13 -9.97 13.94 1.83
CA GLU A 13 -11.30 14.50 2.11
C GLU A 13 -12.37 13.40 2.15
N ARG A 14 -12.33 12.44 1.22
CA ARG A 14 -13.28 11.32 1.21
C ARG A 14 -13.11 10.43 2.44
N PHE A 15 -11.88 10.13 2.83
CA PHE A 15 -11.60 9.33 4.02
C PHE A 15 -12.09 10.05 5.29
N GLU A 16 -11.77 11.31 5.44
CA GLU A 16 -12.14 12.15 6.58
C GLU A 16 -13.66 12.26 6.75
N ARG A 17 -14.36 12.51 5.63
CA ARG A 17 -15.81 12.67 5.61
C ARG A 17 -16.55 11.40 6.04
N ASN A 18 -15.98 10.21 5.78
CA ASN A 18 -16.61 8.92 6.04
C ASN A 18 -15.80 8.06 7.02
N ILE A 19 -15.04 8.68 7.90
CA ILE A 19 -14.07 7.98 8.76
C ILE A 19 -14.71 6.88 9.62
N GLU A 20 -15.90 7.08 10.13
CA GLU A 20 -16.60 6.09 10.93
C GLU A 20 -16.92 4.82 10.14
N SER A 21 -17.31 4.97 8.87
CA SER A 21 -17.58 3.85 7.99
C SER A 21 -16.31 3.04 7.69
N TYR A 22 -15.18 3.70 7.52
CA TYR A 22 -13.92 3.03 7.21
C TYR A 22 -13.25 2.39 8.43
N ARG A 23 -13.51 2.89 9.63
CA ARG A 23 -13.00 2.32 10.88
C ARG A 23 -13.82 1.16 11.42
N CYS A 24 -14.97 0.86 10.86
CA CYS A 24 -15.76 -0.27 11.30
C CYS A 24 -15.08 -1.61 10.95
N LEU A 25 -15.39 -2.66 11.71
CA LEU A 25 -14.79 -3.98 11.50
C LEU A 25 -15.20 -4.62 10.17
N ALA A 26 -16.34 -4.23 9.61
CA ALA A 26 -16.82 -4.74 8.32
C ALA A 26 -16.00 -4.23 7.12
N TYR A 27 -15.33 -3.08 7.25
CA TYR A 27 -14.48 -2.55 6.19
C TYR A 27 -13.15 -3.30 6.15
N ASN A 28 -12.90 -4.01 5.07
CA ASN A 28 -11.77 -4.94 4.96
C ASN A 28 -10.58 -4.36 4.17
N GLU A 29 -9.47 -5.08 4.19
CA GLU A 29 -8.23 -4.68 3.53
C GLU A 29 -8.37 -4.62 2.00
N THR A 30 -9.17 -5.48 1.39
CA THR A 30 -9.42 -5.46 -0.05
C THR A 30 -10.15 -4.18 -0.47
N GLN A 31 -11.15 -3.76 0.30
CA GLN A 31 -11.84 -2.49 0.07
C GLN A 31 -10.89 -1.30 0.21
N LEU A 32 -10.07 -1.29 1.26
CA LEU A 32 -9.05 -0.25 1.47
C LEU A 32 -8.08 -0.16 0.30
N ARG A 33 -7.58 -1.29 -0.18
CA ARG A 33 -6.66 -1.32 -1.32
C ARG A 33 -7.29 -0.69 -2.56
N ARG A 34 -8.48 -1.10 -2.93
CA ARG A 34 -9.16 -0.62 -4.13
C ARG A 34 -9.57 0.85 -4.07
N GLU A 35 -10.03 1.28 -2.91
CA GLU A 35 -10.61 2.62 -2.77
C GLU A 35 -9.59 3.71 -2.44
N PHE A 36 -8.47 3.36 -1.79
CA PHE A 36 -7.48 4.33 -1.31
C PHE A 36 -6.06 4.02 -1.73
N ILE A 37 -5.57 2.79 -1.54
CA ILE A 37 -4.16 2.47 -1.79
C ILE A 37 -3.84 2.53 -3.28
N ASP A 38 -4.61 1.83 -4.11
CA ASP A 38 -4.42 1.84 -5.55
C ASP A 38 -4.52 3.26 -6.14
N PRO A 39 -5.57 4.04 -5.85
CA PRO A 39 -5.63 5.42 -6.34
C PRO A 39 -4.52 6.33 -5.82
N PHE A 40 -4.04 6.12 -4.61
CA PHE A 40 -2.93 6.88 -4.05
C PHE A 40 -1.64 6.66 -4.84
N PHE A 41 -1.27 5.40 -5.09
CA PHE A 41 -0.06 5.10 -5.85
C PHE A 41 -0.20 5.44 -7.33
N GLU A 42 -1.40 5.32 -7.91
CA GLU A 42 -1.68 5.81 -9.26
C GLU A 42 -1.48 7.32 -9.38
N ALA A 43 -1.91 8.10 -8.38
CA ALA A 43 -1.68 9.53 -8.34
C ALA A 43 -0.18 9.88 -8.29
N LEU A 44 0.64 9.02 -7.70
CA LEU A 44 2.10 9.16 -7.66
C LEU A 44 2.78 8.70 -8.97
N GLY A 45 2.04 8.19 -9.94
CA GLY A 45 2.55 7.80 -11.25
C GLY A 45 2.82 6.29 -11.44
N TRP A 46 2.47 5.45 -10.46
CA TRP A 46 2.61 4.00 -10.62
C TRP A 46 1.45 3.41 -11.41
N ASP A 47 1.76 2.49 -12.33
CA ASP A 47 0.74 1.73 -13.07
C ASP A 47 0.28 0.50 -12.27
N VAL A 48 -0.57 0.76 -11.27
CA VAL A 48 -0.97 -0.25 -10.26
C VAL A 48 -1.76 -1.40 -10.89
N THR A 49 -2.58 -1.12 -11.91
CA THR A 49 -3.49 -2.10 -12.52
C THR A 49 -3.02 -2.58 -13.89
N ASN A 50 -1.79 -2.24 -14.27
CA ASN A 50 -1.22 -2.59 -15.57
C ASN A 50 -2.04 -2.08 -16.76
N LYS A 51 -2.44 -0.82 -16.73
CA LYS A 51 -3.15 -0.18 -17.85
C LYS A 51 -2.34 -0.15 -19.14
N ALA A 52 -1.00 -0.11 -19.02
CA ALA A 52 -0.09 -0.16 -20.15
C ALA A 52 -0.06 -1.52 -20.87
N GLY A 53 -0.56 -2.58 -20.22
CA GLY A 53 -0.64 -3.91 -20.82
C GLY A 53 0.70 -4.63 -20.93
N TYR A 54 1.64 -4.37 -20.02
CA TYR A 54 2.93 -5.05 -20.00
C TYR A 54 2.79 -6.53 -19.64
N ALA A 55 3.70 -7.36 -20.18
CA ALA A 55 3.85 -8.74 -19.74
C ALA A 55 4.23 -8.83 -18.27
N GLU A 56 3.98 -9.96 -17.63
CA GLU A 56 4.14 -10.13 -16.18
C GLU A 56 5.51 -9.69 -15.66
N GLN A 57 6.59 -10.02 -16.38
CA GLN A 57 7.94 -9.64 -15.99
C GLN A 57 8.23 -8.14 -16.05
N TYR A 58 7.39 -7.36 -16.75
CA TYR A 58 7.58 -5.91 -16.95
C TYR A 58 6.57 -5.05 -16.22
N LYS A 59 5.60 -5.64 -15.52
CA LYS A 59 4.65 -4.88 -14.72
C LYS A 59 5.36 -4.05 -13.65
N ASP A 60 4.89 -2.82 -13.44
CA ASP A 60 5.42 -1.95 -12.39
C ASP A 60 5.02 -2.42 -10.99
N VAL A 61 3.82 -2.97 -10.85
CA VAL A 61 3.29 -3.40 -9.57
C VAL A 61 2.77 -4.83 -9.68
N ILE A 62 3.27 -5.70 -8.80
CA ILE A 62 2.78 -7.06 -8.66
C ILE A 62 1.98 -7.16 -7.36
N HIS A 63 0.75 -7.61 -7.48
CA HIS A 63 -0.11 -7.92 -6.34
C HIS A 63 0.18 -9.34 -5.85
N GLU A 64 0.37 -9.49 -4.54
CA GLU A 64 0.62 -10.78 -3.93
C GLU A 64 1.82 -11.53 -4.55
N ASP A 65 2.93 -10.80 -4.73
CA ASP A 65 4.16 -11.35 -5.30
C ASP A 65 4.74 -12.44 -4.38
N ALA A 66 4.63 -13.69 -4.81
CA ALA A 66 5.01 -14.84 -4.02
C ALA A 66 6.54 -14.91 -3.80
N ILE A 67 6.94 -14.95 -2.55
CA ILE A 67 8.34 -15.14 -2.12
C ILE A 67 8.43 -16.30 -1.12
N LYS A 68 9.58 -16.96 -1.09
CA LYS A 68 9.83 -18.05 -0.13
C LYS A 68 10.54 -17.53 1.11
N ILE A 69 9.96 -17.85 2.27
CA ILE A 69 10.51 -17.49 3.57
C ILE A 69 10.54 -18.76 4.43
N ALA A 70 11.74 -19.19 4.82
CA ALA A 70 11.92 -20.39 5.65
C ALA A 70 11.17 -21.63 5.12
N GLY A 71 11.19 -21.84 3.80
CA GLY A 71 10.51 -22.97 3.14
C GLY A 71 9.01 -22.78 2.90
N ALA A 72 8.39 -21.73 3.42
CA ALA A 72 6.99 -21.40 3.18
C ALA A 72 6.86 -20.30 2.13
N THR A 73 5.83 -20.41 1.26
CA THR A 73 5.49 -19.35 0.31
C THR A 73 4.65 -18.29 1.01
N LYS A 74 5.07 -17.04 0.95
CA LYS A 74 4.36 -15.87 1.45
C LYS A 74 4.28 -14.83 0.34
N ALA A 75 3.31 -13.92 0.45
CA ALA A 75 3.12 -12.88 -0.54
C ALA A 75 2.77 -11.54 0.15
N PRO A 76 3.62 -10.49 0.04
CA PRO A 76 3.22 -9.15 0.42
C PRO A 76 2.08 -8.66 -0.49
N ASP A 77 1.27 -7.72 0.01
CA ASP A 77 0.12 -7.23 -0.75
C ASP A 77 0.53 -6.59 -2.07
N TYR A 78 1.63 -5.84 -2.08
CA TYR A 78 2.18 -5.21 -3.27
C TYR A 78 3.69 -5.35 -3.33
N CYS A 79 4.20 -5.53 -4.55
CA CYS A 79 5.61 -5.34 -4.87
C CYS A 79 5.73 -4.30 -5.96
N PHE A 80 6.46 -3.22 -5.69
CA PHE A 80 6.73 -2.16 -6.65
C PHE A 80 8.07 -2.40 -7.33
N ARG A 81 8.08 -2.32 -8.67
CA ARG A 81 9.24 -2.65 -9.50
C ARG A 81 9.55 -1.52 -10.48
N ILE A 82 10.81 -1.43 -10.86
CA ILE A 82 11.27 -0.56 -11.95
C ILE A 82 12.09 -1.42 -12.90
N GLY A 83 11.68 -1.49 -14.18
CA GLY A 83 12.33 -2.31 -15.18
C GLY A 83 12.38 -3.80 -14.82
N GLY A 84 11.34 -4.31 -14.15
CA GLY A 84 11.26 -5.70 -13.70
C GLY A 84 12.04 -6.00 -12.41
N VAL A 85 12.71 -5.02 -11.82
CA VAL A 85 13.49 -5.17 -10.59
C VAL A 85 12.67 -4.71 -9.38
N ARG A 86 12.52 -5.57 -8.38
CA ARG A 86 11.84 -5.25 -7.11
C ARG A 86 12.54 -4.09 -6.39
N LYS A 87 11.76 -3.08 -6.00
CA LYS A 87 12.26 -1.90 -5.27
C LYS A 87 11.80 -1.87 -3.83
N PHE A 88 10.52 -2.11 -3.58
CA PHE A 88 9.99 -2.21 -2.22
C PHE A 88 8.69 -3.00 -2.19
N PHE A 89 8.36 -3.48 -1.00
CA PHE A 89 7.08 -4.10 -0.69
C PHE A 89 6.19 -3.16 0.10
N LEU A 90 4.89 -3.30 -0.09
CA LEU A 90 3.88 -2.65 0.71
C LEU A 90 2.96 -3.70 1.32
N GLU A 91 2.76 -3.60 2.62
CA GLU A 91 1.78 -4.39 3.37
C GLU A 91 0.69 -3.44 3.88
N THR A 92 -0.56 -3.76 3.63
CA THR A 92 -1.70 -2.94 4.02
C THR A 92 -2.43 -3.56 5.20
N LYS A 93 -3.00 -2.71 6.04
CA LYS A 93 -3.87 -3.11 7.15
C LYS A 93 -5.13 -2.24 7.13
N LYS A 94 -6.28 -2.85 7.43
CA LYS A 94 -7.55 -2.13 7.49
C LYS A 94 -7.50 -1.03 8.57
N PRO A 95 -8.27 0.06 8.40
CA PRO A 95 -8.21 1.21 9.31
C PRO A 95 -8.59 0.93 10.76
N SER A 96 -9.33 -0.15 11.03
CA SER A 96 -9.66 -0.58 12.39
C SER A 96 -8.46 -1.15 13.15
N ILE A 97 -7.33 -1.43 12.48
CA ILE A 97 -6.10 -1.95 13.09
C ILE A 97 -5.17 -0.79 13.42
N ASP A 98 -4.75 -0.69 14.69
CA ASP A 98 -3.70 0.26 15.08
C ASP A 98 -2.32 -0.33 14.77
N ILE A 99 -1.76 0.07 13.64
CA ILE A 99 -0.46 -0.42 13.18
C ILE A 99 0.73 0.08 14.02
N LYS A 100 0.53 1.11 14.84
CA LYS A 100 1.59 1.63 15.71
C LYS A 100 1.77 0.76 16.94
N SER A 101 0.68 0.21 17.49
CA SER A 101 0.71 -0.64 18.68
C SER A 101 0.95 -2.11 18.35
N GLN A 102 0.73 -2.56 17.12
CA GLN A 102 0.89 -3.95 16.72
C GLN A 102 2.26 -4.22 16.10
N THR A 103 3.00 -5.18 16.65
CA THR A 103 4.35 -5.54 16.20
C THR A 103 4.35 -6.59 15.09
N SER A 104 3.38 -7.51 15.08
CA SER A 104 3.33 -8.62 14.12
C SER A 104 3.38 -8.18 12.64
N PRO A 105 2.60 -7.18 12.17
CA PRO A 105 2.70 -6.72 10.79
C PRO A 105 4.07 -6.14 10.43
N ALA A 106 4.75 -5.48 11.37
CA ALA A 106 6.09 -4.95 11.15
C ALA A 106 7.13 -6.06 10.95
N TYR A 107 7.07 -7.10 11.76
CA TYR A 107 7.96 -8.25 11.61
C TYR A 107 7.72 -9.01 10.32
N GLN A 108 6.46 -9.19 9.93
CA GLN A 108 6.09 -9.82 8.68
C GLN A 108 6.71 -9.10 7.49
N LEU A 109 6.56 -7.79 7.43
CA LEU A 109 7.10 -6.98 6.33
C LEU A 109 8.62 -6.98 6.30
N ARG A 110 9.28 -6.92 7.46
CA ARG A 110 10.75 -7.04 7.57
C ARG A 110 11.24 -8.38 7.04
N ARG A 111 10.55 -9.47 7.35
CA ARG A 111 10.90 -10.80 6.85
C ARG A 111 10.78 -10.88 5.33
N TYR A 112 9.76 -10.27 4.75
CA TYR A 112 9.61 -10.19 3.30
C TYR A 112 10.78 -9.44 2.65
N ALA A 113 11.07 -8.24 3.13
CA ALA A 113 12.15 -7.40 2.61
C ALA A 113 13.51 -8.07 2.75
N TRP A 114 13.80 -8.68 3.89
CA TRP A 114 15.03 -9.41 4.15
C TRP A 114 15.20 -10.58 3.18
N SER A 115 14.15 -11.40 3.01
CA SER A 115 14.18 -12.57 2.12
C SER A 115 14.37 -12.18 0.65
N ALA A 116 13.84 -11.05 0.24
CA ALA A 116 14.00 -10.50 -1.12
C ALA A 116 15.21 -9.58 -1.27
N LYS A 117 15.98 -9.35 -0.20
CA LYS A 117 17.14 -8.44 -0.17
C LYS A 117 16.81 -7.01 -0.60
N LEU A 118 15.66 -6.51 -0.17
CA LEU A 118 15.22 -5.15 -0.48
C LEU A 118 15.62 -4.15 0.61
N PRO A 119 16.05 -2.94 0.22
CA PRO A 119 16.46 -1.92 1.17
C PRO A 119 15.29 -1.22 1.86
N LEU A 120 14.09 -1.32 1.31
CA LEU A 120 12.91 -0.58 1.78
C LEU A 120 11.69 -1.49 1.83
N SER A 121 10.88 -1.31 2.87
CA SER A 121 9.54 -1.87 2.95
C SER A 121 8.61 -0.85 3.61
N ILE A 122 7.36 -0.83 3.17
CA ILE A 122 6.36 0.13 3.65
C ILE A 122 5.18 -0.63 4.25
N ARG A 123 4.83 -0.27 5.48
CA ARG A 123 3.62 -0.74 6.13
C ARG A 123 2.62 0.41 6.19
N ASN A 124 1.44 0.21 5.67
CA ASN A 124 0.45 1.25 5.56
C ASN A 124 -0.97 0.75 5.81
N SER A 125 -1.70 1.45 6.67
CA SER A 125 -3.16 1.36 6.75
C SER A 125 -3.84 2.57 6.09
N LEU A 126 -3.07 3.45 5.48
CA LEU A 126 -3.44 4.75 4.93
C LEU A 126 -3.83 5.79 6.00
N VAL A 127 -4.36 5.37 7.13
CA VAL A 127 -4.76 6.29 8.21
C VAL A 127 -3.64 7.23 8.64
N PRO A 128 -2.41 6.77 8.95
CA PRO A 128 -1.34 7.68 9.34
C PRO A 128 -0.93 8.67 8.24
N ILE A 129 -0.95 8.25 6.98
CA ILE A 129 -0.59 9.12 5.85
C ILE A 129 -1.66 10.20 5.64
N LEU A 130 -2.92 9.81 5.69
CA LEU A 130 -4.04 10.75 5.55
C LEU A 130 -4.10 11.72 6.73
N LEU A 131 -3.89 11.25 7.95
CA LEU A 131 -3.81 12.12 9.14
C LEU A 131 -2.64 13.09 9.07
N ALA A 132 -1.45 12.63 8.65
CA ALA A 132 -0.30 13.51 8.47
C ALA A 132 -0.56 14.57 7.39
N ALA A 133 -1.25 14.23 6.31
CA ALA A 133 -1.64 15.18 5.27
C ALA A 133 -2.62 16.24 5.80
N ILE A 134 -3.55 15.86 6.67
CA ILE A 134 -4.49 16.77 7.34
C ILE A 134 -3.74 17.74 8.26
N GLU A 135 -2.83 17.23 9.10
CA GLU A 135 -2.04 18.04 10.03
C GLU A 135 -1.15 19.06 9.31
N THR A 136 -0.60 18.70 8.14
CA THR A 136 0.22 19.61 7.35
C THR A 136 -0.58 20.63 6.53
N SER A 137 -1.86 20.36 6.26
CA SER A 137 -2.74 21.27 5.53
C SER A 137 -3.50 22.25 6.44
N ALA A 138 -3.45 22.02 7.71
CA ALA A 138 -4.03 22.90 8.73
C ALA A 138 -2.98 23.94 9.19
#